data_425b5129916e0419682848feb24914aa
#
_entry.id   425b5129916e0419682848feb24914aa
#
_cell.length_a   1.000
_cell.length_b   1.000
_cell.length_c   1.000
_cell.angle_alpha   90.00
_cell.angle_beta   90.00
_cell.angle_gamma   90.00
#
_symmetry.space_group_name_H-M   'P 1'
#
loop_
_entity.id
_entity.type
_entity.pdbx_description
1 polymer ?
#
loop_
_entity_poly.entity_id
_entity_poly.type
_entity_poly.pdbx_seq_one_letter_code
_entity_poly.pdbx_strand_id
1 'polypeptide(L)'
;VETQYVDTYELTRLGQEVHGQAPIARFERLTEDLPEQLDTMVSWSLQGMQDTTGRHFLRVNVKASPTLECQRCLKPFQWSVDSTNRLQVVKSQAALEDEDVLDADSDDIIERIVGSQRLDVLELVEDEIILGLPYVPKHDVCPSPPELLNQEPDDDPVRPSPFAALGQLKKD
;
A
#
# COMPACT_ATOMS: atom_id res chain seq x y z
N VAL A 1 -7.04 -9.80 23.08
CA VAL A 1 -5.82 -9.12 23.58
C VAL A 1 -5.08 -8.66 22.34
N GLU A 2 -5.07 -7.34 22.13
CA GLU A 2 -4.30 -6.74 21.02
C GLU A 2 -2.81 -6.96 21.30
N THR A 3 -2.19 -7.90 20.62
CA THR A 3 -0.75 -8.09 20.68
C THR A 3 -0.13 -7.05 19.75
N GLN A 4 0.27 -5.91 20.30
CA GLN A 4 0.92 -4.84 19.53
C GLN A 4 2.35 -5.19 19.15
N TYR A 5 3.06 -5.94 20.02
CA TYR A 5 4.46 -6.30 19.80
C TYR A 5 4.66 -7.81 19.76
N VAL A 6 5.49 -8.29 18.85
CA VAL A 6 5.85 -9.70 18.72
C VAL A 6 7.36 -9.88 18.60
N ASP A 7 7.87 -11.01 19.11
CA ASP A 7 9.22 -11.48 18.81
C ASP A 7 9.18 -12.28 17.50
N THR A 8 9.81 -11.75 16.46
CA THR A 8 9.80 -12.37 15.12
C THR A 8 10.45 -13.74 15.08
N TYR A 9 11.51 -13.94 15.88
CA TYR A 9 12.23 -15.21 15.92
C TYR A 9 11.45 -16.28 16.70
N GLU A 10 10.82 -15.90 17.80
CA GLU A 10 9.98 -16.81 18.56
C GLU A 10 8.74 -17.21 17.75
N LEU A 11 8.07 -16.23 17.13
CA LEU A 11 6.88 -16.45 16.30
C LEU A 11 7.20 -17.41 15.14
N THR A 12 8.31 -17.19 14.44
CA THR A 12 8.70 -18.02 13.29
C THR A 12 9.19 -19.40 13.70
N ARG A 13 9.96 -19.50 14.80
CA ARG A 13 10.46 -20.76 15.33
C ARG A 13 9.35 -21.70 15.81
N LEU A 14 8.32 -21.12 16.45
CA LEU A 14 7.18 -21.88 16.99
C LEU A 14 6.05 -22.06 15.96
N GLY A 15 6.13 -21.43 14.79
CA GLY A 15 5.08 -21.49 13.77
C GLY A 15 3.75 -20.92 14.25
N GLN A 16 3.79 -19.96 15.16
CA GLN A 16 2.59 -19.38 15.76
C GLN A 16 1.93 -18.37 14.83
N GLU A 17 0.64 -18.15 15.05
CA GLU A 17 -0.15 -17.12 14.41
C GLU A 17 -0.72 -16.17 15.46
N VAL A 18 -0.61 -14.87 15.19
CA VAL A 18 -1.28 -13.81 15.93
C VAL A 18 -2.22 -13.07 14.99
N HIS A 19 -3.35 -12.61 15.52
CA HIS A 19 -4.34 -11.85 14.75
C HIS A 19 -4.92 -10.74 15.63
N GLY A 20 -5.44 -9.73 14.98
CA GLY A 20 -6.05 -8.61 15.66
C GLY A 20 -6.89 -7.73 14.76
N GLN A 21 -7.49 -6.73 15.38
CA GLN A 21 -8.28 -5.71 14.71
C GLN A 21 -8.05 -4.37 15.40
N ALA A 22 -8.06 -3.28 14.64
CA ALA A 22 -8.04 -1.93 15.19
C ALA A 22 -8.88 -0.99 14.30
N PRO A 23 -9.45 0.10 14.88
CA PRO A 23 -10.06 1.14 14.08
C PRO A 23 -9.05 1.75 13.11
N ILE A 24 -9.48 2.09 11.89
CA ILE A 24 -8.61 2.68 10.87
C ILE A 24 -7.97 4.00 11.36
N ALA A 25 -8.64 4.73 12.23
CA ALA A 25 -8.14 5.97 12.83
C ALA A 25 -6.88 5.80 13.69
N ARG A 26 -6.48 4.56 14.05
CA ARG A 26 -5.21 4.30 14.75
C ARG A 26 -3.99 4.31 13.84
N PHE A 27 -4.20 4.27 12.54
CA PHE A 27 -3.14 4.22 11.53
C PHE A 27 -2.89 5.65 11.02
N GLU A 28 -2.09 6.42 11.79
CA GLU A 28 -1.92 7.87 11.58
C GLU A 28 -1.23 8.19 10.27
N ARG A 29 -0.16 7.46 9.91
CA ARG A 29 0.57 7.67 8.65
C ARG A 29 -0.31 7.36 7.43
N LEU A 30 -1.18 6.34 7.55
CA LEU A 30 -2.14 6.00 6.51
C LEU A 30 -3.15 7.13 6.29
N THR A 31 -3.64 7.74 7.38
CA THR A 31 -4.78 8.67 7.34
C THR A 31 -4.38 10.14 7.19
N GLU A 32 -3.09 10.48 7.37
CA GLU A 32 -2.57 11.84 7.36
C GLU A 32 -2.92 12.61 6.07
N ASP A 33 -2.77 11.99 4.91
CA ASP A 33 -3.00 12.59 3.60
C ASP A 33 -4.31 12.13 2.93
N LEU A 34 -5.16 11.40 3.65
CA LEU A 34 -6.42 10.89 3.13
C LEU A 34 -7.62 11.72 3.60
N PRO A 35 -8.77 11.65 2.90
CA PRO A 35 -10.02 12.24 3.36
C PRO A 35 -10.44 11.72 4.73
N GLU A 36 -11.44 12.36 5.34
CA GLU A 36 -12.05 11.87 6.57
C GLU A 36 -12.46 10.40 6.43
N GLN A 37 -11.94 9.57 7.33
CA GLN A 37 -12.15 8.13 7.30
C GLN A 37 -13.49 7.76 7.94
N LEU A 38 -14.16 6.79 7.34
CA LEU A 38 -15.31 6.15 7.99
C LEU A 38 -14.82 5.29 9.17
N ASP A 39 -15.72 5.06 10.13
CA ASP A 39 -15.43 4.20 11.30
C ASP A 39 -15.39 2.72 10.87
N THR A 40 -14.31 2.33 10.22
CA THR A 40 -14.06 0.98 9.73
C THR A 40 -12.94 0.32 10.51
N MET A 41 -12.98 -1.02 10.56
CA MET A 41 -11.98 -1.82 11.24
C MET A 41 -10.96 -2.36 10.23
N VAL A 42 -9.69 -2.26 10.58
CA VAL A 42 -8.60 -2.98 9.94
C VAL A 42 -8.44 -4.30 10.67
N SER A 43 -8.38 -5.40 9.93
CA SER A 43 -8.11 -6.73 10.48
C SER A 43 -6.84 -7.31 9.88
N TRP A 44 -6.07 -8.04 10.70
CA TRP A 44 -4.82 -8.65 10.25
C TRP A 44 -4.57 -10.00 10.91
N SER A 45 -3.74 -10.81 10.26
CA SER A 45 -3.05 -11.93 10.88
C SER A 45 -1.58 -11.96 10.48
N LEU A 46 -0.74 -12.40 11.40
CA LEU A 46 0.69 -12.55 11.22
C LEU A 46 1.07 -13.96 11.62
N GLN A 47 1.51 -14.77 10.66
CA GLN A 47 1.92 -16.16 10.87
C GLN A 47 3.42 -16.31 10.67
N GLY A 48 4.08 -16.84 11.70
CA GLY A 48 5.49 -17.23 11.62
C GLY A 48 5.66 -18.56 10.90
N MET A 49 6.70 -18.68 10.10
CA MET A 49 7.08 -19.91 9.41
C MET A 49 8.59 -20.05 9.37
N GLN A 50 9.06 -21.28 9.30
CA GLN A 50 10.46 -21.62 9.07
C GLN A 50 10.53 -22.63 7.92
N ASP A 51 11.45 -22.42 6.98
CA ASP A 51 11.66 -23.39 5.91
C ASP A 51 12.59 -24.53 6.33
N THR A 52 12.79 -25.49 5.43
CA THR A 52 13.66 -26.66 5.67
C THR A 52 15.14 -26.30 5.82
N THR A 53 15.55 -25.10 5.41
CA THR A 53 16.91 -24.58 5.54
C THR A 53 17.11 -23.75 6.80
N GLY A 54 16.05 -23.56 7.60
CA GLY A 54 16.09 -22.77 8.82
C GLY A 54 15.92 -21.25 8.61
N ARG A 55 15.53 -20.82 7.41
CA ARG A 55 15.19 -19.42 7.16
C ARG A 55 13.83 -19.07 7.77
N HIS A 56 13.73 -17.88 8.33
CA HIS A 56 12.53 -17.39 9.00
C HIS A 56 11.69 -16.55 8.06
N PHE A 57 10.37 -16.77 8.06
CA PHE A 57 9.41 -16.03 7.25
C PHE A 57 8.20 -15.61 8.08
N LEU A 58 7.63 -14.46 7.74
CA LEU A 58 6.34 -13.99 8.23
C LEU A 58 5.37 -13.93 7.05
N ARG A 59 4.18 -14.51 7.23
CA ARG A 59 3.05 -14.27 6.34
C ARG A 59 2.16 -13.24 6.98
N VAL A 60 1.97 -12.13 6.29
CA VAL A 60 1.13 -11.01 6.71
C VAL A 60 -0.13 -11.02 5.87
N ASN A 61 -1.31 -11.04 6.49
CA ASN A 61 -2.59 -10.83 5.83
C ASN A 61 -3.22 -9.59 6.42
N VAL A 62 -3.67 -8.68 5.58
CA VAL A 62 -4.28 -7.42 5.99
C VAL A 62 -5.52 -7.15 5.18
N LYS A 63 -6.62 -6.78 5.86
CA LYS A 63 -7.86 -6.32 5.24
C LYS A 63 -8.25 -4.97 5.81
N ALA A 64 -8.45 -4.02 4.91
CA ALA A 64 -8.83 -2.65 5.27
C ALA A 64 -9.74 -2.05 4.19
N SER A 65 -10.47 -1.02 4.55
CA SER A 65 -11.33 -0.27 3.61
C SER A 65 -11.13 1.24 3.83
N PRO A 66 -9.95 1.79 3.47
CA PRO A 66 -9.70 3.22 3.56
C PRO A 66 -10.58 4.01 2.60
N THR A 67 -10.92 5.23 3.00
CA THR A 67 -11.59 6.21 2.14
C THR A 67 -10.51 7.00 1.39
N LEU A 68 -10.58 6.98 0.06
CA LEU A 68 -9.68 7.70 -0.85
C LEU A 68 -10.44 8.81 -1.58
N GLU A 69 -9.73 9.80 -2.11
CA GLU A 69 -10.28 10.78 -3.01
C GLU A 69 -10.01 10.39 -4.46
N CYS A 70 -11.05 10.38 -5.28
CA CYS A 70 -10.92 10.11 -6.70
C CYS A 70 -10.22 11.26 -7.42
N GLN A 71 -9.06 11.03 -8.03
CA GLN A 71 -8.30 12.06 -8.74
C GLN A 71 -8.99 12.58 -10.01
N ARG A 72 -10.10 11.95 -10.45
CA ARG A 72 -10.87 12.36 -11.62
C ARG A 72 -12.07 13.24 -11.28
N CYS A 73 -12.83 12.92 -10.24
CA CYS A 73 -14.06 13.65 -9.89
C CYS A 73 -14.01 14.30 -8.50
N LEU A 74 -12.88 14.16 -7.78
CA LEU A 74 -12.60 14.72 -6.47
C LEU A 74 -13.62 14.32 -5.38
N LYS A 75 -14.36 13.23 -5.59
CA LYS A 75 -15.27 12.68 -4.60
C LYS A 75 -14.63 11.53 -3.83
N PRO A 76 -14.94 11.41 -2.52
CA PRO A 76 -14.44 10.30 -1.73
C PRO A 76 -15.09 8.97 -2.15
N PHE A 77 -14.34 7.89 -1.99
CA PHE A 77 -14.81 6.52 -2.18
C PHE A 77 -14.02 5.55 -1.31
N GLN A 78 -14.61 4.40 -1.01
CA GLN A 78 -13.92 3.34 -0.29
C GLN A 78 -13.11 2.47 -1.24
N TRP A 79 -11.87 2.21 -0.85
CA TRP A 79 -10.98 1.27 -1.51
C TRP A 79 -10.83 0.02 -0.66
N SER A 80 -10.94 -1.16 -1.26
CA SER A 80 -10.75 -2.41 -0.55
C SER A 80 -9.30 -2.87 -0.70
N VAL A 81 -8.59 -2.96 0.43
CA VAL A 81 -7.28 -3.58 0.53
C VAL A 81 -7.47 -4.99 1.09
N ASP A 82 -7.03 -6.00 0.35
CA ASP A 82 -6.93 -7.39 0.79
C ASP A 82 -5.56 -7.89 0.36
N SER A 83 -4.57 -7.71 1.25
CA SER A 83 -3.16 -8.01 0.99
C SER A 83 -2.76 -9.28 1.70
N THR A 84 -1.99 -10.12 1.00
CA THR A 84 -1.27 -11.25 1.58
C THR A 84 0.16 -11.19 1.10
N ASN A 85 1.07 -10.96 2.02
CA ASN A 85 2.49 -10.83 1.73
C ASN A 85 3.33 -11.84 2.51
N ARG A 86 4.50 -12.19 1.98
CA ARG A 86 5.46 -13.08 2.63
C ARG A 86 6.79 -12.37 2.76
N LEU A 87 7.19 -12.14 4.01
CA LEU A 87 8.41 -11.41 4.36
C LEU A 87 9.47 -12.39 4.87
N GLN A 88 10.68 -12.31 4.36
CA GLN A 88 11.81 -13.02 4.93
C GLN A 88 12.39 -12.21 6.10
N VAL A 89 12.54 -12.86 7.25
CA VAL A 89 13.16 -12.25 8.43
C VAL A 89 14.67 -12.47 8.38
N VAL A 90 15.44 -11.39 8.26
CA VAL A 90 16.90 -11.40 8.24
C VAL A 90 17.47 -10.86 9.55
N LYS A 91 18.74 -11.21 9.85
CA LYS A 91 19.35 -10.91 11.14
C LYS A 91 19.88 -9.49 11.27
N SER A 92 20.15 -8.82 10.17
CA SER A 92 20.77 -7.50 10.20
C SER A 92 20.45 -6.68 8.96
N GLN A 93 20.64 -5.37 9.06
CA GLN A 93 20.50 -4.44 7.94
C GLN A 93 21.44 -4.80 6.77
N ALA A 94 22.65 -5.25 7.03
CA ALA A 94 23.56 -5.69 5.98
C ALA A 94 23.02 -6.88 5.17
N ALA A 95 22.24 -7.77 5.81
CA ALA A 95 21.61 -8.90 5.13
C ALA A 95 20.38 -8.51 4.29
N LEU A 96 19.85 -7.26 4.42
CA LEU A 96 18.84 -6.73 3.50
C LEU A 96 19.44 -6.36 2.15
N GLU A 97 20.68 -5.87 2.15
CA GLU A 97 21.40 -5.36 0.98
C GLU A 97 22.17 -6.45 0.24
N ASP A 98 22.24 -7.67 0.81
CA ASP A 98 22.96 -8.80 0.23
C ASP A 98 22.18 -9.36 -0.97
N GLU A 99 22.67 -9.06 -2.19
CA GLU A 99 22.08 -9.51 -3.45
C GLU A 99 22.27 -11.01 -3.70
N ASP A 100 23.24 -11.65 -3.02
CA ASP A 100 23.59 -13.07 -3.22
C ASP A 100 22.52 -14.05 -2.68
N VAL A 101 21.47 -13.55 -2.01
CA VAL A 101 20.35 -14.35 -1.48
C VAL A 101 19.09 -14.23 -2.34
N LEU A 102 19.20 -13.67 -3.54
CA LEU A 102 18.17 -13.84 -4.55
C LEU A 102 18.16 -15.32 -4.91
N ASP A 103 17.13 -16.04 -4.47
CA ASP A 103 16.85 -17.38 -4.98
C ASP A 103 16.70 -17.26 -6.50
N ALA A 104 17.77 -17.58 -7.23
CA ALA A 104 17.80 -17.51 -8.69
C ALA A 104 16.77 -18.45 -9.36
N ASP A 105 16.06 -19.25 -8.57
CA ASP A 105 15.08 -20.23 -9.02
C ASP A 105 13.60 -19.82 -8.75
N SER A 106 13.33 -18.68 -8.12
CA SER A 106 11.95 -18.21 -7.93
C SER A 106 11.75 -16.83 -8.56
N ASP A 107 10.80 -16.72 -9.48
CA ASP A 107 10.33 -15.44 -10.04
C ASP A 107 9.64 -14.53 -8.97
N ASP A 108 9.55 -15.01 -7.73
CA ASP A 108 8.92 -14.28 -6.64
C ASP A 108 9.94 -13.39 -5.92
N ILE A 109 9.76 -12.09 -6.04
CA ILE A 109 10.48 -11.09 -5.23
C ILE A 109 9.99 -11.25 -3.80
N ILE A 110 10.83 -11.84 -2.93
CA ILE A 110 10.53 -11.94 -1.50
C ILE A 110 11.05 -10.69 -0.81
N GLU A 111 10.13 -9.93 -0.24
CA GLU A 111 10.48 -8.78 0.59
C GLU A 111 11.18 -9.25 1.87
N ARG A 112 12.10 -8.42 2.38
CA ARG A 112 12.90 -8.74 3.57
C ARG A 112 12.70 -7.71 4.65
N ILE A 113 12.65 -8.16 5.89
CA ILE A 113 12.63 -7.30 7.07
C ILE A 113 13.71 -7.73 8.07
N VAL A 114 14.22 -6.79 8.84
CA VAL A 114 15.12 -7.11 9.94
C VAL A 114 14.33 -7.68 11.11
N GLY A 115 14.73 -8.85 11.59
CA GLY A 115 14.10 -9.47 12.75
C GLY A 115 14.27 -8.64 14.02
N SER A 116 13.24 -8.63 14.84
CA SER A 116 13.19 -7.89 16.10
C SER A 116 12.54 -8.75 17.19
N GLN A 117 13.04 -8.62 18.42
CA GLN A 117 12.38 -9.17 19.59
C GLN A 117 11.11 -8.39 19.98
N ARG A 118 10.93 -7.20 19.39
CA ARG A 118 9.81 -6.32 19.64
C ARG A 118 9.37 -5.62 18.33
N LEU A 119 8.89 -6.41 17.37
CA LEU A 119 8.28 -5.88 16.17
C LEU A 119 6.93 -5.27 16.50
N ASP A 120 6.70 -4.01 16.11
CA ASP A 120 5.37 -3.40 16.17
C ASP A 120 4.52 -3.92 15.02
N VAL A 121 3.48 -4.69 15.35
CA VAL A 121 2.59 -5.31 14.37
C VAL A 121 1.71 -4.26 13.68
N LEU A 122 1.30 -3.21 14.41
CA LEU A 122 0.46 -2.16 13.83
C LEU A 122 1.23 -1.33 12.80
N GLU A 123 2.50 -1.04 13.06
CA GLU A 123 3.37 -0.37 12.09
C GLU A 123 3.54 -1.19 10.82
N LEU A 124 3.79 -2.50 10.95
CA LEU A 124 3.88 -3.40 9.79
C LEU A 124 2.57 -3.48 9.00
N VAL A 125 1.43 -3.56 9.70
CA VAL A 125 0.09 -3.58 9.07
C VAL A 125 -0.19 -2.27 8.34
N GLU A 126 0.20 -1.15 8.91
CA GLU A 126 0.06 0.18 8.29
C GLU A 126 0.86 0.26 6.98
N ASP A 127 2.11 -0.21 6.99
CA ASP A 127 2.96 -0.27 5.80
C ASP A 127 2.31 -1.12 4.69
N GLU A 128 1.77 -2.29 5.03
CA GLU A 128 1.07 -3.17 4.09
C GLU A 128 -0.18 -2.50 3.48
N ILE A 129 -0.93 -1.72 4.26
CA ILE A 129 -2.08 -0.99 3.73
C ILE A 129 -1.63 0.11 2.78
N ILE A 130 -0.63 0.91 3.17
CA ILE A 130 -0.09 2.01 2.36
C ILE A 130 0.42 1.48 1.01
N LEU A 131 1.16 0.36 1.01
CA LEU A 131 1.65 -0.29 -0.20
C LEU A 131 0.51 -0.88 -1.07
N GLY A 132 -0.61 -1.24 -0.45
CA GLY A 132 -1.82 -1.72 -1.14
C GLY A 132 -2.70 -0.61 -1.75
N LEU A 133 -2.37 0.66 -1.52
CA LEU A 133 -3.12 1.77 -2.10
C LEU A 133 -2.78 1.96 -3.58
N PRO A 134 -3.76 2.32 -4.43
CA PRO A 134 -3.50 2.62 -5.82
C PRO A 134 -2.71 3.94 -5.94
N TYR A 135 -1.70 3.98 -6.80
CA TYR A 135 -0.93 5.20 -7.07
C TYR A 135 -1.81 6.34 -7.63
N VAL A 136 -2.85 6.00 -8.40
CA VAL A 136 -3.85 6.95 -8.91
C VAL A 136 -5.24 6.46 -8.49
N PRO A 137 -5.74 6.86 -7.31
CA PRO A 137 -7.07 6.47 -6.88
C PRO A 137 -8.15 7.08 -7.78
N LYS A 138 -9.05 6.22 -8.27
CA LYS A 138 -10.19 6.63 -9.10
C LYS A 138 -11.34 5.65 -8.99
N HIS A 139 -12.57 6.15 -9.12
CA HIS A 139 -13.72 5.26 -9.32
C HIS A 139 -13.60 4.50 -10.64
N ASP A 140 -14.12 3.31 -10.72
CA ASP A 140 -14.32 2.60 -11.99
C ASP A 140 -15.25 3.43 -12.89
N VAL A 141 -16.38 3.88 -12.34
CA VAL A 141 -17.31 4.81 -12.98
C VAL A 141 -17.55 5.98 -12.03
N CYS A 142 -17.16 7.20 -12.44
CA CYS A 142 -17.43 8.38 -11.62
C CYS A 142 -18.93 8.70 -11.58
N PRO A 143 -19.49 9.00 -10.39
CA PRO A 143 -20.91 9.30 -10.23
C PRO A 143 -21.33 10.60 -10.94
N SER A 144 -20.42 11.53 -11.14
CA SER A 144 -20.61 12.72 -11.98
C SER A 144 -19.28 13.14 -12.58
N PRO A 145 -19.21 13.45 -13.89
CA PRO A 145 -18.03 14.08 -14.46
C PRO A 145 -17.81 15.45 -13.80
N PRO A 146 -16.57 15.96 -13.73
CA PRO A 146 -16.32 17.32 -13.28
C PRO A 146 -17.15 18.31 -14.10
N GLU A 147 -17.76 19.32 -13.47
CA GLU A 147 -18.56 20.35 -14.15
C GLU A 147 -17.78 21.04 -15.28
N LEU A 148 -16.47 21.15 -15.14
CA LEU A 148 -15.55 21.69 -16.15
C LEU A 148 -15.58 20.94 -17.49
N LEU A 149 -15.96 19.64 -17.50
CA LEU A 149 -16.08 18.87 -18.73
C LEU A 149 -17.46 19.01 -19.40
N ASN A 150 -18.44 19.61 -18.70
CA ASN A 150 -19.77 19.87 -19.19
C ASN A 150 -19.98 21.34 -19.61
N GLN A 151 -18.96 22.19 -19.49
CA GLN A 151 -18.99 23.53 -20.06
C GLN A 151 -18.89 23.37 -21.57
N GLU A 152 -19.99 23.74 -22.26
CA GLU A 152 -19.90 23.98 -23.70
C GLU A 152 -18.78 25.01 -23.93
N PRO A 153 -17.96 24.84 -24.95
CA PRO A 153 -16.90 25.80 -25.24
C PRO A 153 -17.56 27.18 -25.40
N ASP A 154 -17.23 28.11 -24.50
CA ASP A 154 -17.64 29.49 -24.63
C ASP A 154 -17.28 29.93 -26.06
N ASP A 155 -18.23 30.56 -26.78
CA ASP A 155 -18.04 31.19 -28.09
C ASP A 155 -17.12 32.44 -27.94
N ASP A 156 -16.05 32.32 -27.18
CA ASP A 156 -15.01 33.31 -27.11
C ASP A 156 -14.25 33.32 -28.45
N PRO A 157 -14.02 34.49 -29.05
CA PRO A 157 -13.30 34.61 -30.31
C PRO A 157 -11.95 33.90 -30.18
N VAL A 158 -11.73 32.93 -31.04
CA VAL A 158 -10.58 32.01 -31.08
C VAL A 158 -9.29 32.81 -30.87
N ARG A 159 -8.80 32.88 -29.66
CA ARG A 159 -7.45 33.36 -29.37
C ARG A 159 -6.48 32.39 -30.03
N PRO A 160 -5.53 32.86 -30.86
CA PRO A 160 -4.57 31.96 -31.48
C PRO A 160 -3.84 31.18 -30.37
N SER A 161 -3.83 29.86 -30.50
CA SER A 161 -3.16 28.97 -29.54
C SER A 161 -1.72 29.47 -29.29
N PRO A 162 -1.26 29.58 -28.02
CA PRO A 162 0.14 29.88 -27.73
C PRO A 162 1.13 28.96 -28.46
N PHE A 163 0.66 27.77 -28.85
CA PHE A 163 1.44 26.76 -29.55
C PHE A 163 1.36 26.89 -31.08
N ALA A 164 0.60 27.85 -31.60
CA ALA A 164 0.52 28.06 -33.06
C ALA A 164 1.90 28.37 -33.70
N ALA A 165 2.80 28.97 -32.92
CA ALA A 165 4.19 29.21 -33.34
C ALA A 165 4.98 27.92 -33.61
N LEU A 166 4.62 26.77 -33.01
CA LEU A 166 5.28 25.49 -33.23
C LEU A 166 4.97 24.91 -34.62
N GLY A 167 3.87 25.35 -35.26
CA GLY A 167 3.55 24.98 -36.63
C GLY A 167 4.57 25.48 -37.66
N GLN A 168 5.34 26.52 -37.31
CA GLN A 168 6.41 27.06 -38.19
C GLN A 168 7.72 26.25 -38.09
N LEU A 169 7.91 25.44 -37.04
CA LEU A 169 9.09 24.59 -36.87
C LEU A 169 9.01 23.26 -37.65
N LYS A 170 7.89 22.97 -38.27
CA LYS A 170 7.63 21.72 -39.03
C LYS A 170 7.95 21.81 -40.50
N LYS A 171 8.74 22.81 -40.91
CA LYS A 171 9.25 22.93 -42.28
C LYS A 171 10.77 22.80 -42.26
N ASP A 172 11.21 21.53 -42.37
CA ASP A 172 12.36 21.06 -43.15
C ASP A 172 12.31 19.53 -43.19
#